data_7bd333031286858e763f98121c26d7e7
#
_entry.id   7bd333031286858e763f98121c26d7e7
#
_cell.length_a   1.000
_cell.length_b   1.000
_cell.length_c   1.000
_cell.angle_alpha   90.00
_cell.angle_beta   90.00
_cell.angle_gamma   90.00
#
_symmetry.space_group_name_H-M   'P 1'
#
loop_
_entity.id
_entity.type
_entity.pdbx_description
1 polymer ?
#
loop_
_entity_poly.entity_id
_entity_poly.type
_entity_poly.pdbx_seq_one_letter_code
_entity_poly.pdbx_strand_id
1 'polypeptide(L)'
;MSEPRTGQAPVNGLQMYYEIHGEDPDEDPDDEHAATAPILLLNGAYMTTADFGPLLPGLAARRRVVVCDPQAHGRTGDADRPLTYEGMADDAAGLLDHLGIEQADVVGFSMGGGAAIQVAVRHPRLVRALVPISAGFRSDAMQPELLAMIPTITPEMFAGSSFEATYKAVAPQPDRFPELVAKLKQLDETPFAWPEDDIRGITAPTLIVTGDADASVIEHAVAMFRLLGGGRMGDMHGIGRARLAVLPGTAHFMPPGIGVLDRAEWLLAIIPPFLDAPEDVPSPMG
;
A
#
# COMPACT_ATOMS: atom_id res chain seq x y z
N MET A 1 -18.22 -13.92 6.34
CA MET A 1 -16.82 -14.18 5.98
C MET A 1 -16.25 -15.12 7.01
N SER A 2 -15.45 -16.11 6.59
CA SER A 2 -14.68 -16.97 7.48
C SER A 2 -13.70 -16.12 8.32
N GLU A 3 -13.29 -16.63 9.49
CA GLU A 3 -12.20 -16.01 10.24
C GLU A 3 -10.92 -16.02 9.39
N PRO A 4 -10.09 -14.95 9.43
CA PRO A 4 -8.84 -14.92 8.67
C PRO A 4 -7.87 -15.98 9.18
N ARG A 5 -7.10 -16.57 8.28
CA ARG A 5 -5.95 -17.40 8.66
C ARG A 5 -4.81 -16.48 9.04
N THR A 6 -4.26 -16.65 10.21
CA THR A 6 -3.18 -15.81 10.73
C THR A 6 -1.89 -16.58 10.88
N GLY A 7 -0.76 -15.91 10.76
CA GLY A 7 0.55 -16.53 10.95
C GLY A 7 1.65 -15.53 11.23
N GLN A 8 2.86 -16.08 11.45
CA GLN A 8 4.09 -15.32 11.54
C GLN A 8 5.11 -15.91 10.57
N ALA A 9 5.65 -15.08 9.69
CA ALA A 9 6.67 -15.46 8.72
C ALA A 9 8.07 -15.03 9.20
N PRO A 10 9.07 -15.92 9.19
CA PRO A 10 10.45 -15.54 9.47
C PRO A 10 11.05 -14.83 8.24
N VAL A 11 10.98 -13.52 8.21
CA VAL A 11 11.39 -12.69 7.07
C VAL A 11 12.45 -11.68 7.52
N ASN A 12 13.63 -11.75 6.94
CA ASN A 12 14.73 -10.78 7.12
C ASN A 12 15.00 -10.39 8.58
N GLY A 13 14.95 -11.37 9.50
CA GLY A 13 15.16 -11.16 10.94
C GLY A 13 13.93 -10.75 11.73
N LEU A 14 12.77 -10.65 11.09
CA LEU A 14 11.47 -10.42 11.70
C LEU A 14 10.70 -11.74 11.88
N GLN A 15 9.76 -11.75 12.82
CA GLN A 15 8.60 -12.63 12.83
C GLN A 15 7.41 -11.79 12.35
N MET A 16 7.25 -11.68 11.03
CA MET A 16 6.27 -10.80 10.41
C MET A 16 4.87 -11.39 10.54
N TYR A 17 3.99 -10.71 11.26
CA TYR A 17 2.60 -11.11 11.38
C TYR A 17 1.85 -10.83 10.08
N TYR A 18 1.03 -11.78 9.68
CA TYR A 18 0.15 -11.65 8.51
C TYR A 18 -1.21 -12.29 8.76
N GLU A 19 -2.18 -11.84 7.99
CA GLU A 19 -3.52 -12.41 7.89
C GLU A 19 -3.84 -12.71 6.43
N ILE A 20 -4.51 -13.83 6.20
CA ILE A 20 -5.04 -14.20 4.88
C ILE A 20 -6.56 -14.18 4.99
N HIS A 21 -7.19 -13.32 4.21
CA HIS A 21 -8.63 -13.15 4.11
C HIS A 21 -9.14 -13.62 2.75
N GLY A 22 -10.40 -14.02 2.69
CA GLY A 22 -11.03 -14.60 1.48
C GLY A 22 -10.84 -16.12 1.42
N GLU A 23 -11.43 -16.73 0.41
CA GLU A 23 -11.37 -18.18 0.21
C GLU A 23 -10.04 -18.60 -0.40
N ASP A 24 -9.62 -19.82 -0.09
CA ASP A 24 -8.44 -20.42 -0.68
C ASP A 24 -8.83 -21.04 -2.03
N PRO A 25 -8.12 -20.71 -3.13
CA PRO A 25 -8.38 -21.33 -4.42
C PRO A 25 -8.26 -22.85 -4.42
N ASP A 26 -7.48 -23.41 -3.46
CA ASP A 26 -7.33 -24.87 -3.31
C ASP A 26 -8.53 -25.53 -2.59
N GLU A 27 -9.39 -24.76 -1.91
CA GLU A 27 -10.56 -25.27 -1.18
C GLU A 27 -11.83 -25.33 -2.05
N ASP A 28 -11.92 -24.52 -3.10
CA ASP A 28 -13.00 -24.59 -4.09
C ASP A 28 -12.45 -24.43 -5.52
N PRO A 29 -12.05 -25.52 -6.17
CA PRO A 29 -11.52 -25.48 -7.53
C PRO A 29 -12.56 -25.04 -8.60
N ASP A 30 -13.84 -24.98 -8.25
CA ASP A 30 -14.90 -24.48 -9.12
C ASP A 30 -15.20 -22.98 -8.91
N ASP A 31 -14.52 -22.32 -7.95
CA ASP A 31 -14.61 -20.87 -7.78
C ASP A 31 -13.95 -20.16 -8.99
N GLU A 32 -14.76 -19.38 -9.72
CA GLU A 32 -14.28 -18.59 -10.86
C GLU A 32 -13.19 -17.55 -10.45
N HIS A 33 -13.04 -17.26 -9.15
CA HIS A 33 -12.02 -16.38 -8.58
C HIS A 33 -10.74 -17.12 -8.12
N ALA A 34 -10.77 -18.44 -8.05
CA ALA A 34 -9.63 -19.28 -7.65
C ALA A 34 -8.37 -19.03 -8.53
N ALA A 35 -8.57 -18.72 -9.80
CA ALA A 35 -7.50 -18.43 -10.75
C ALA A 35 -6.96 -17.00 -10.66
N THR A 36 -7.50 -16.13 -9.79
CA THR A 36 -7.06 -14.73 -9.70
C THR A 36 -5.85 -14.58 -8.78
N ALA A 37 -4.90 -13.72 -9.17
CA ALA A 37 -3.75 -13.43 -8.32
C ALA A 37 -4.21 -12.83 -6.96
N PRO A 38 -3.59 -13.24 -5.83
CA PRO A 38 -3.92 -12.67 -4.54
C PRO A 38 -3.53 -11.20 -4.47
N ILE A 39 -4.18 -10.45 -3.57
CA ILE A 39 -3.79 -9.09 -3.25
C ILE A 39 -2.80 -9.13 -2.06
N LEU A 40 -1.66 -8.46 -2.19
CA LEU A 40 -0.82 -8.08 -1.07
C LEU A 40 -1.18 -6.65 -0.67
N LEU A 41 -1.69 -6.47 0.55
CA LEU A 41 -2.16 -5.18 1.06
C LEU A 41 -1.18 -4.64 2.11
N LEU A 42 -0.56 -3.48 1.85
CA LEU A 42 0.50 -2.88 2.67
C LEU A 42 0.01 -1.67 3.46
N ASN A 43 0.27 -1.69 4.76
CA ASN A 43 -0.22 -0.71 5.73
C ASN A 43 0.47 0.66 5.60
N GLY A 44 -0.27 1.73 5.90
CA GLY A 44 0.29 3.05 6.17
C GLY A 44 1.03 3.12 7.51
N ALA A 45 1.71 4.24 7.74
CA ALA A 45 2.38 4.51 9.01
C ALA A 45 1.39 4.46 10.19
N TYR A 46 1.82 3.92 11.32
CA TYR A 46 1.03 3.72 12.55
C TYR A 46 -0.14 2.73 12.45
N MET A 47 -0.43 2.20 11.25
CA MET A 47 -1.55 1.28 11.02
C MET A 47 -1.19 -0.17 11.41
N THR A 48 -2.24 -0.93 11.67
CA THR A 48 -2.23 -2.39 11.80
C THR A 48 -3.10 -3.02 10.70
N THR A 49 -3.10 -4.35 10.59
CA THR A 49 -3.97 -5.08 9.64
C THR A 49 -5.45 -4.72 9.78
N ALA A 50 -5.90 -4.29 10.97
CA ALA A 50 -7.31 -3.95 11.24
C ALA A 50 -7.74 -2.57 10.72
N ASP A 51 -6.79 -1.69 10.36
CA ASP A 51 -7.08 -0.28 10.10
C ASP A 51 -7.57 0.01 8.65
N PHE A 52 -7.66 -1.02 7.79
CA PHE A 52 -8.25 -0.87 6.46
C PHE A 52 -9.79 -0.78 6.46
N GLY A 53 -10.43 -0.96 7.61
CA GLY A 53 -11.87 -0.83 7.76
C GLY A 53 -12.66 -1.66 6.73
N PRO A 54 -13.70 -1.09 6.07
CA PRO A 54 -14.51 -1.82 5.10
C PRO A 54 -13.79 -2.21 3.80
N LEU A 55 -12.63 -1.61 3.52
CA LEU A 55 -11.88 -1.91 2.29
C LEU A 55 -11.38 -3.36 2.28
N LEU A 56 -10.76 -3.82 3.38
CA LEU A 56 -10.21 -5.18 3.47
C LEU A 56 -11.29 -6.26 3.24
N PRO A 57 -12.41 -6.29 3.98
CA PRO A 57 -13.46 -7.28 3.70
C PRO A 57 -14.09 -7.15 2.32
N GLY A 58 -14.17 -5.93 1.77
CA GLY A 58 -14.68 -5.71 0.42
C GLY A 58 -13.78 -6.28 -0.67
N LEU A 59 -12.45 -6.20 -0.51
CA LEU A 59 -11.49 -6.85 -1.39
C LEU A 59 -11.52 -8.38 -1.20
N ALA A 60 -11.56 -8.84 0.06
CA ALA A 60 -11.55 -10.26 0.41
C ALA A 60 -12.81 -11.01 -0.03
N ALA A 61 -13.92 -10.31 -0.26
CA ALA A 61 -15.14 -10.92 -0.81
C ALA A 61 -14.98 -11.41 -2.27
N ARG A 62 -13.91 -11.03 -2.94
CA ARG A 62 -13.69 -11.32 -4.37
C ARG A 62 -12.35 -11.99 -4.66
N ARG A 63 -11.40 -11.92 -3.73
CA ARG A 63 -10.03 -12.40 -3.92
C ARG A 63 -9.38 -12.74 -2.59
N ARG A 64 -8.43 -13.64 -2.61
CA ARG A 64 -7.54 -13.85 -1.48
C ARG A 64 -6.72 -12.57 -1.23
N VAL A 65 -6.77 -12.05 0.00
CA VAL A 65 -6.00 -10.87 0.43
C VAL A 65 -5.02 -11.27 1.52
N VAL A 66 -3.75 -11.04 1.29
CA VAL A 66 -2.69 -11.11 2.30
C VAL A 66 -2.45 -9.69 2.80
N VAL A 67 -2.62 -9.48 4.09
CA VAL A 67 -2.28 -8.21 4.77
C VAL A 67 -1.29 -8.51 5.87
N CYS A 68 -0.31 -7.63 6.10
CA CYS A 68 0.73 -7.84 7.11
C CYS A 68 1.01 -6.58 7.92
N ASP A 69 1.44 -6.77 9.15
CA ASP A 69 2.00 -5.70 9.96
C ASP A 69 3.51 -5.57 9.61
N PRO A 70 3.98 -4.42 9.11
CA PRO A 70 5.40 -4.24 8.81
C PRO A 70 6.24 -4.14 10.09
N GLN A 71 7.58 -4.10 9.94
CA GLN A 71 8.51 -3.94 11.07
C GLN A 71 8.03 -2.87 12.06
N ALA A 72 8.07 -3.19 13.34
CA ALA A 72 7.69 -2.35 14.48
C ALA A 72 6.20 -1.95 14.52
N HIS A 73 5.34 -2.41 13.61
CA HIS A 73 3.91 -2.13 13.63
C HIS A 73 3.11 -3.34 14.15
N GLY A 74 1.97 -3.03 14.73
CA GLY A 74 0.97 -4.03 15.13
C GLY A 74 1.57 -5.21 15.88
N ARG A 75 1.36 -6.41 15.36
CA ARG A 75 1.82 -7.69 15.95
C ARG A 75 3.24 -8.09 15.51
N THR A 76 3.85 -7.34 14.59
CA THR A 76 5.25 -7.55 14.18
C THR A 76 6.19 -6.80 15.10
N GLY A 77 7.12 -7.51 15.71
CA GLY A 77 8.18 -6.90 16.52
C GLY A 77 9.11 -6.02 15.68
N ASP A 78 10.00 -5.33 16.38
CA ASP A 78 11.04 -4.52 15.73
C ASP A 78 12.32 -5.33 15.49
N ALA A 79 13.15 -4.87 14.56
CA ALA A 79 14.49 -5.33 14.29
C ALA A 79 15.50 -4.18 14.48
N ASP A 80 16.77 -4.52 14.75
CA ASP A 80 17.86 -3.54 14.91
C ASP A 80 18.32 -3.00 13.54
N ARG A 81 17.39 -2.34 12.86
CA ARG A 81 17.62 -1.66 11.58
C ARG A 81 16.64 -0.49 11.43
N PRO A 82 16.96 0.54 10.63
CA PRO A 82 16.03 1.62 10.33
C PRO A 82 14.84 1.09 9.50
N LEU A 83 13.72 1.82 9.53
CA LEU A 83 12.66 1.66 8.54
C LEU A 83 13.12 2.32 7.25
N THR A 84 12.99 1.60 6.13
CA THR A 84 13.19 2.12 4.77
C THR A 84 12.16 1.53 3.83
N TYR A 85 11.79 2.24 2.79
CA TYR A 85 10.86 1.72 1.78
C TYR A 85 11.41 0.48 1.08
N GLU A 86 12.72 0.46 0.82
CA GLU A 86 13.43 -0.67 0.23
C GLU A 86 13.41 -1.89 1.15
N GLY A 87 13.65 -1.68 2.45
CA GLY A 87 13.59 -2.75 3.46
C GLY A 87 12.19 -3.33 3.59
N MET A 88 11.15 -2.47 3.59
CA MET A 88 9.76 -2.92 3.62
C MET A 88 9.37 -3.69 2.34
N ALA A 89 9.91 -3.29 1.19
CA ALA A 89 9.69 -4.01 -0.06
C ALA A 89 10.35 -5.40 -0.05
N ASP A 90 11.57 -5.49 0.46
CA ASP A 90 12.27 -6.78 0.61
C ASP A 90 11.57 -7.71 1.63
N ASP A 91 11.01 -7.11 2.70
CA ASP A 91 10.20 -7.87 3.68
C ASP A 91 8.89 -8.38 3.06
N ALA A 92 8.22 -7.55 2.28
CA ALA A 92 7.01 -7.92 1.55
C ALA A 92 7.28 -9.06 0.54
N ALA A 93 8.40 -8.98 -0.17
CA ALA A 93 8.84 -10.05 -1.08
C ALA A 93 9.14 -11.35 -0.32
N GLY A 94 9.82 -11.26 0.82
CA GLY A 94 10.09 -12.42 1.68
C GLY A 94 8.82 -13.05 2.26
N LEU A 95 7.79 -12.26 2.55
CA LEU A 95 6.48 -12.79 2.97
C LEU A 95 5.80 -13.56 1.83
N LEU A 96 5.80 -13.03 0.61
CA LEU A 96 5.23 -13.73 -0.55
C LEU A 96 5.97 -15.06 -0.81
N ASP A 97 7.30 -15.06 -0.73
CA ASP A 97 8.12 -16.27 -0.86
C ASP A 97 7.78 -17.30 0.22
N HIS A 98 7.67 -16.86 1.49
CA HIS A 98 7.26 -17.75 2.61
C HIS A 98 5.89 -18.39 2.39
N LEU A 99 4.97 -17.66 1.75
CA LEU A 99 3.61 -18.13 1.46
C LEU A 99 3.52 -18.91 0.14
N GLY A 100 4.62 -19.07 -0.60
CA GLY A 100 4.64 -19.73 -1.91
C GLY A 100 3.85 -18.95 -2.99
N ILE A 101 3.74 -17.62 -2.85
CA ILE A 101 3.03 -16.76 -3.79
C ILE A 101 4.04 -16.22 -4.80
N GLU A 102 3.98 -16.71 -6.03
CA GLU A 102 4.90 -16.31 -7.10
C GLU A 102 4.58 -14.93 -7.68
N GLN A 103 3.31 -14.50 -7.64
CA GLN A 103 2.87 -13.20 -8.15
C GLN A 103 1.62 -12.72 -7.42
N ALA A 104 1.56 -11.43 -7.12
CA ALA A 104 0.44 -10.77 -6.44
C ALA A 104 0.09 -9.42 -7.07
N ASP A 105 -1.14 -8.96 -6.84
CA ASP A 105 -1.52 -7.56 -7.00
C ASP A 105 -1.08 -6.81 -5.74
N VAL A 106 -0.23 -5.80 -5.90
CA VAL A 106 0.30 -5.08 -4.74
C VAL A 106 -0.46 -3.78 -4.56
N VAL A 107 -1.19 -3.67 -3.46
CA VAL A 107 -1.96 -2.49 -3.07
C VAL A 107 -1.36 -1.93 -1.79
N GLY A 108 -1.01 -0.66 -1.76
CA GLY A 108 -0.43 -0.06 -0.56
C GLY A 108 -0.93 1.35 -0.31
N PHE A 109 -1.14 1.70 0.96
CA PHE A 109 -1.59 3.03 1.36
C PHE A 109 -0.45 3.80 2.04
N SER A 110 -0.24 5.08 1.66
CA SER A 110 0.72 5.99 2.30
C SER A 110 2.14 5.40 2.33
N MET A 111 2.72 5.16 3.51
CA MET A 111 3.99 4.44 3.68
C MET A 111 3.96 3.09 2.94
N GLY A 112 2.90 2.31 3.08
CA GLY A 112 2.73 1.05 2.34
C GLY A 112 2.62 1.25 0.83
N GLY A 113 2.13 2.41 0.37
CA GLY A 113 2.13 2.80 -1.04
C GLY A 113 3.54 3.04 -1.58
N GLY A 114 4.40 3.69 -0.78
CA GLY A 114 5.82 3.82 -1.08
C GLY A 114 6.53 2.47 -1.11
N ALA A 115 6.25 1.60 -0.14
CA ALA A 115 6.76 0.24 -0.13
C ALA A 115 6.28 -0.55 -1.37
N ALA A 116 5.01 -0.42 -1.77
CA ALA A 116 4.45 -1.06 -2.97
C ALA A 116 5.17 -0.64 -4.26
N ILE A 117 5.49 0.67 -4.40
CA ILE A 117 6.30 1.17 -5.52
C ILE A 117 7.68 0.49 -5.51
N GLN A 118 8.32 0.39 -4.33
CA GLN A 118 9.62 -0.28 -4.21
C GLN A 118 9.53 -1.80 -4.46
N VAL A 119 8.45 -2.48 -4.11
CA VAL A 119 8.24 -3.88 -4.53
C VAL A 119 8.25 -3.98 -6.06
N ALA A 120 7.56 -3.07 -6.76
CA ALA A 120 7.50 -3.09 -8.23
C ALA A 120 8.85 -2.76 -8.90
N VAL A 121 9.68 -1.91 -8.27
CA VAL A 121 11.02 -1.56 -8.76
C VAL A 121 12.01 -2.70 -8.51
N ARG A 122 12.04 -3.26 -7.31
CA ARG A 122 13.07 -4.22 -6.86
C ARG A 122 12.73 -5.67 -7.18
N HIS A 123 11.43 -5.98 -7.15
CA HIS A 123 10.89 -7.34 -7.32
C HIS A 123 9.81 -7.39 -8.43
N PRO A 124 10.10 -6.89 -9.66
CA PRO A 124 9.09 -6.70 -10.71
C PRO A 124 8.35 -7.98 -11.09
N ARG A 125 8.96 -9.16 -10.89
CA ARG A 125 8.32 -10.45 -11.20
C ARG A 125 7.21 -10.82 -10.24
N LEU A 126 7.25 -10.29 -9.00
CA LEU A 126 6.24 -10.55 -8.00
C LEU A 126 4.97 -9.71 -8.20
N VAL A 127 5.03 -8.64 -9.01
CA VAL A 127 3.93 -7.68 -9.15
C VAL A 127 3.19 -7.89 -10.47
N ARG A 128 1.95 -8.37 -10.39
CA ARG A 128 1.04 -8.47 -11.54
C ARG A 128 0.40 -7.11 -11.86
N ALA A 129 -0.11 -6.44 -10.84
CA ALA A 129 -0.63 -5.09 -10.93
C ALA A 129 -0.25 -4.30 -9.66
N LEU A 130 -0.14 -2.97 -9.79
CA LEU A 130 0.28 -2.08 -8.71
C LEU A 130 -0.78 -1.02 -8.43
N VAL A 131 -1.14 -0.82 -7.15
CA VAL A 131 -2.06 0.25 -6.73
C VAL A 131 -1.44 1.03 -5.55
N PRO A 132 -0.61 2.06 -5.81
CA PRO A 132 -0.15 2.98 -4.79
C PRO A 132 -1.26 3.98 -4.48
N ILE A 133 -1.66 4.04 -3.21
CA ILE A 133 -2.69 4.95 -2.71
C ILE A 133 -2.00 6.01 -1.87
N SER A 134 -2.17 7.30 -2.21
CA SER A 134 -1.64 8.44 -1.45
C SER A 134 -0.13 8.35 -1.20
N ALA A 135 0.64 8.01 -2.23
CA ALA A 135 2.08 7.79 -2.16
C ALA A 135 2.82 8.42 -3.34
N GLY A 136 4.12 8.61 -3.17
CA GLY A 136 4.99 9.17 -4.19
C GLY A 136 6.35 8.49 -4.27
N PHE A 137 7.15 8.86 -5.26
CA PHE A 137 8.50 8.34 -5.49
C PHE A 137 9.61 9.30 -5.07
N ARG A 138 9.26 10.42 -4.42
CA ARG A 138 10.20 11.39 -3.83
C ARG A 138 9.59 12.03 -2.59
N SER A 139 10.42 12.50 -1.67
CA SER A 139 9.98 13.18 -0.43
C SER A 139 9.14 14.43 -0.69
N ASP A 140 9.40 15.17 -1.78
CA ASP A 140 8.63 16.36 -2.16
C ASP A 140 7.24 16.05 -2.75
N ALA A 141 6.86 14.77 -2.76
CA ALA A 141 5.47 14.37 -2.96
C ALA A 141 4.58 14.73 -1.77
N MET A 142 5.15 14.96 -0.59
CA MET A 142 4.39 15.41 0.58
C MET A 142 4.11 16.91 0.53
N GLN A 143 2.95 17.32 1.06
CA GLN A 143 2.61 18.73 1.18
C GLN A 143 3.65 19.47 2.04
N PRO A 144 4.02 20.71 1.68
CA PRO A 144 5.04 21.47 2.41
C PRO A 144 4.73 21.66 3.90
N GLU A 145 3.45 21.77 4.26
CA GLU A 145 2.99 21.90 5.65
C GLU A 145 3.29 20.61 6.45
N LEU A 146 3.10 19.44 5.84
CA LEU A 146 3.44 18.17 6.46
C LEU A 146 4.95 18.03 6.64
N LEU A 147 5.73 18.34 5.60
CA LEU A 147 7.20 18.31 5.66
C LEU A 147 7.73 19.24 6.78
N ALA A 148 7.12 20.41 6.96
CA ALA A 148 7.50 21.35 8.04
C ALA A 148 7.10 20.82 9.43
N MET A 149 6.07 19.99 9.53
CA MET A 149 5.60 19.42 10.80
C MET A 149 6.45 18.22 11.25
N ILE A 150 6.96 17.40 10.34
CA ILE A 150 7.69 16.15 10.66
C ILE A 150 8.77 16.33 11.73
N PRO A 151 9.66 17.33 11.68
CA PRO A 151 10.68 17.53 12.71
C PRO A 151 10.14 17.80 14.12
N THR A 152 8.89 18.25 14.22
CA THR A 152 8.23 18.56 15.49
C THR A 152 7.51 17.36 16.11
N ILE A 153 7.37 16.26 15.37
CA ILE A 153 6.67 15.06 15.85
C ILE A 153 7.39 14.45 17.06
N THR A 154 6.64 14.22 18.13
CA THR A 154 7.10 13.52 19.32
C THR A 154 6.08 12.45 19.74
N PRO A 155 6.48 11.41 20.48
CA PRO A 155 5.56 10.38 20.97
C PRO A 155 4.40 10.93 21.78
N GLU A 156 4.62 12.02 22.54
CA GLU A 156 3.61 12.65 23.38
C GLU A 156 2.44 13.23 22.59
N MET A 157 2.67 13.60 21.30
CA MET A 157 1.60 14.08 20.42
C MET A 157 0.57 13.01 20.10
N PHE A 158 0.93 11.74 20.25
CA PHE A 158 0.04 10.60 20.02
C PHE A 158 -0.59 10.06 21.32
N ALA A 159 -0.29 10.65 22.49
CA ALA A 159 -0.80 10.18 23.76
C ALA A 159 -2.34 10.17 23.77
N GLY A 160 -2.92 9.00 24.00
CA GLY A 160 -4.38 8.79 24.00
C GLY A 160 -5.04 8.80 22.62
N SER A 161 -4.26 8.84 21.53
CA SER A 161 -4.78 8.69 20.17
C SER A 161 -5.24 7.27 19.87
N SER A 162 -6.06 7.11 18.83
CA SER A 162 -6.42 5.79 18.32
C SER A 162 -5.21 4.98 17.84
N PHE A 163 -4.18 5.61 17.29
CA PHE A 163 -2.93 4.95 16.86
C PHE A 163 -2.22 4.28 18.05
N GLU A 164 -2.00 5.03 19.13
CA GLU A 164 -1.39 4.46 20.31
C GLU A 164 -2.25 3.34 20.92
N ALA A 165 -3.56 3.55 20.99
CA ALA A 165 -4.49 2.57 21.53
C ALA A 165 -4.50 1.27 20.70
N THR A 166 -4.59 1.36 19.37
CA THR A 166 -4.58 0.21 18.47
C THR A 166 -3.25 -0.54 18.55
N TYR A 167 -2.12 0.18 18.52
CA TYR A 167 -0.79 -0.43 18.69
C TYR A 167 -0.69 -1.20 20.00
N LYS A 168 -1.02 -0.55 21.13
CA LYS A 168 -0.92 -1.16 22.48
C LYS A 168 -1.83 -2.37 22.67
N ALA A 169 -2.93 -2.43 21.95
CA ALA A 169 -3.87 -3.54 22.04
C ALA A 169 -3.33 -4.84 21.43
N VAL A 170 -2.39 -4.76 20.46
CA VAL A 170 -1.97 -5.93 19.68
C VAL A 170 -0.46 -6.17 19.67
N ALA A 171 0.34 -5.14 19.95
CA ALA A 171 1.80 -5.24 19.87
C ALA A 171 2.39 -6.23 20.88
N PRO A 172 3.41 -7.03 20.49
CA PRO A 172 4.10 -7.93 21.41
C PRO A 172 4.83 -7.17 22.53
N GLN A 173 5.15 -5.91 22.32
CA GLN A 173 5.80 -5.00 23.27
C GLN A 173 5.07 -3.65 23.29
N PRO A 174 3.93 -3.53 24.00
CA PRO A 174 3.06 -2.34 23.95
C PRO A 174 3.75 -1.02 24.35
N ASP A 175 4.75 -1.09 25.21
CA ASP A 175 5.48 0.07 25.71
C ASP A 175 6.46 0.65 24.67
N ARG A 176 6.66 -0.03 23.54
CA ARG A 176 7.57 0.41 22.47
C ARG A 176 6.92 1.28 21.39
N PHE A 177 5.73 1.78 21.62
CA PHE A 177 5.11 2.75 20.70
C PHE A 177 5.96 4.02 20.49
N PRO A 178 6.66 4.57 21.51
CA PRO A 178 7.58 5.69 21.27
C PRO A 178 8.71 5.39 20.31
N GLU A 179 9.25 4.16 20.29
CA GLU A 179 10.29 3.75 19.33
C GLU A 179 9.73 3.66 17.91
N LEU A 180 8.48 3.19 17.72
CA LEU A 180 7.82 3.24 16.44
C LEU A 180 7.70 4.68 15.93
N VAL A 181 7.24 5.61 16.77
CA VAL A 181 7.14 7.04 16.42
C VAL A 181 8.50 7.59 16.00
N ALA A 182 9.57 7.27 16.76
CA ALA A 182 10.92 7.72 16.43
C ALA A 182 11.43 7.16 15.10
N LYS A 183 11.18 5.88 14.79
CA LYS A 183 11.55 5.26 13.52
C LYS A 183 10.78 5.82 12.33
N LEU A 184 9.50 6.07 12.48
CA LEU A 184 8.68 6.69 11.44
C LEU A 184 9.11 8.13 11.19
N LYS A 185 9.38 8.90 12.25
CA LYS A 185 9.96 10.23 12.12
C LYS A 185 11.29 10.18 11.36
N GLN A 186 12.18 9.25 11.69
CA GLN A 186 13.46 9.09 10.99
C GLN A 186 13.25 8.73 9.50
N LEU A 187 12.28 7.86 9.17
CA LEU A 187 11.92 7.54 7.79
C LEU A 187 11.51 8.80 7.02
N ASP A 188 10.62 9.62 7.61
CA ASP A 188 10.08 10.81 6.97
C ASP A 188 11.11 11.97 6.90
N GLU A 189 12.03 12.08 7.88
CA GLU A 189 13.15 13.04 7.88
C GLU A 189 14.27 12.64 6.92
N THR A 190 14.30 11.39 6.45
CA THR A 190 15.32 10.91 5.50
C THR A 190 14.87 11.23 4.08
N PRO A 191 15.46 12.22 3.39
CA PRO A 191 15.05 12.55 2.03
C PRO A 191 15.30 11.38 1.09
N PHE A 192 14.33 11.10 0.24
CA PHE A 192 14.47 10.14 -0.84
C PHE A 192 13.99 10.72 -2.16
N ALA A 193 14.60 10.28 -3.24
CA ALA A 193 14.18 10.56 -4.61
C ALA A 193 14.62 9.37 -5.47
N TRP A 194 13.69 8.46 -5.75
CA TRP A 194 14.00 7.34 -6.62
C TRP A 194 14.14 7.83 -8.06
N PRO A 195 15.10 7.28 -8.82
CA PRO A 195 15.31 7.69 -10.21
C PRO A 195 14.04 7.57 -11.04
N GLU A 196 13.77 8.58 -11.87
CA GLU A 196 12.62 8.51 -12.76
C GLU A 196 12.66 7.31 -13.72
N ASP A 197 13.87 6.85 -14.06
CA ASP A 197 14.03 5.68 -14.93
C ASP A 197 13.61 4.38 -14.23
N ASP A 198 13.76 4.29 -12.90
CA ASP A 198 13.23 3.16 -12.12
C ASP A 198 11.71 3.16 -12.16
N ILE A 199 11.07 4.34 -12.05
CA ILE A 199 9.63 4.47 -12.16
C ILE A 199 9.14 4.13 -13.58
N ARG A 200 9.82 4.62 -14.61
CA ARG A 200 9.51 4.25 -16.02
C ARG A 200 9.68 2.75 -16.28
N GLY A 201 10.63 2.13 -15.55
CA GLY A 201 10.94 0.71 -15.62
C GLY A 201 9.87 -0.20 -15.01
N ILE A 202 8.93 0.31 -14.23
CA ILE A 202 7.82 -0.47 -13.68
C ILE A 202 6.97 -0.99 -14.86
N THR A 203 6.96 -2.30 -15.04
CA THR A 203 6.22 -2.96 -16.14
C THR A 203 4.79 -3.33 -15.74
N ALA A 204 4.51 -3.47 -14.46
CA ALA A 204 3.18 -3.79 -13.95
C ALA A 204 2.18 -2.68 -14.30
N PRO A 205 0.98 -3.02 -14.79
CA PRO A 205 -0.12 -2.08 -14.87
C PRO A 205 -0.34 -1.40 -13.53
N THR A 206 -0.51 -0.06 -13.55
CA THR A 206 -0.53 0.72 -12.31
C THR A 206 -1.74 1.65 -12.25
N LEU A 207 -2.52 1.56 -11.16
CA LEU A 207 -3.57 2.50 -10.81
C LEU A 207 -3.10 3.38 -9.64
N ILE A 208 -2.79 4.63 -9.91
CA ILE A 208 -2.45 5.62 -8.89
C ILE A 208 -3.74 6.19 -8.32
N VAL A 209 -3.87 6.21 -6.99
CA VAL A 209 -5.04 6.77 -6.29
C VAL A 209 -4.57 7.82 -5.29
N THR A 210 -5.25 8.98 -5.25
CA THR A 210 -4.99 10.04 -4.26
C THR A 210 -6.28 10.83 -4.00
N GLY A 211 -6.34 11.56 -2.90
CA GLY A 211 -7.37 12.55 -2.65
C GLY A 211 -7.03 13.91 -3.28
N ASP A 212 -8.03 14.78 -3.50
CA ASP A 212 -7.79 16.16 -3.96
C ASP A 212 -7.35 17.13 -2.84
N ALA A 213 -7.46 16.68 -1.59
CA ALA A 213 -6.99 17.37 -0.38
C ALA A 213 -6.03 16.49 0.45
N ASP A 214 -5.27 15.62 -0.23
CA ASP A 214 -4.37 14.63 0.36
C ASP A 214 -3.10 15.27 0.97
N ALA A 215 -2.43 14.52 1.83
CA ALA A 215 -1.06 14.81 2.26
C ALA A 215 -0.03 14.71 1.12
N SER A 216 -0.39 14.02 0.04
CA SER A 216 0.40 13.95 -1.21
C SER A 216 0.00 15.06 -2.18
N VAL A 217 0.97 15.68 -2.84
CA VAL A 217 0.73 16.70 -3.88
C VAL A 217 0.17 16.04 -5.13
N ILE A 218 -0.95 16.56 -5.64
CA ILE A 218 -1.61 16.03 -6.85
C ILE A 218 -0.67 16.03 -8.05
N GLU A 219 0.11 17.11 -8.22
CA GLU A 219 1.09 17.24 -9.30
C GLU A 219 2.08 16.09 -9.33
N HIS A 220 2.42 15.55 -8.17
CA HIS A 220 3.32 14.39 -8.07
C HIS A 220 2.64 13.11 -8.56
N ALA A 221 1.38 12.88 -8.19
CA ALA A 221 0.60 11.76 -8.72
C ALA A 221 0.47 11.84 -10.24
N VAL A 222 0.25 13.05 -10.79
CA VAL A 222 0.24 13.32 -12.24
C VAL A 222 1.61 13.06 -12.86
N ALA A 223 2.70 13.48 -12.21
CA ALA A 223 4.06 13.24 -12.70
C ALA A 223 4.34 11.72 -12.79
N MET A 224 4.04 10.96 -11.73
CA MET A 224 4.21 9.50 -11.72
C MET A 224 3.35 8.83 -12.81
N PHE A 225 2.09 9.25 -12.97
CA PHE A 225 1.21 8.79 -14.03
C PHE A 225 1.81 9.01 -15.44
N ARG A 226 2.44 10.18 -15.67
CA ARG A 226 3.13 10.49 -16.93
C ARG A 226 4.38 9.63 -17.15
N LEU A 227 5.20 9.42 -16.12
CA LEU A 227 6.37 8.56 -16.19
C LEU A 227 6.01 7.12 -16.56
N LEU A 228 4.87 6.63 -16.08
CA LEU A 228 4.33 5.30 -16.41
C LEU A 228 3.64 5.23 -17.78
N GLY A 229 3.68 6.30 -18.58
CA GLY A 229 3.14 6.36 -19.94
C GLY A 229 1.67 6.79 -20.04
N GLY A 230 1.08 7.26 -18.95
CA GLY A 230 -0.30 7.73 -18.91
C GLY A 230 -0.53 9.10 -19.56
N GLY A 231 -1.80 9.49 -19.71
CA GLY A 231 -2.23 10.81 -20.19
C GLY A 231 -2.17 10.98 -21.71
N ARG A 232 -2.28 9.89 -22.46
CA ARG A 232 -2.51 9.91 -23.90
C ARG A 232 -4.02 9.89 -24.20
N MET A 233 -4.42 10.40 -25.34
CA MET A 233 -5.83 10.36 -25.76
C MET A 233 -6.24 8.93 -26.11
N GLY A 234 -7.12 8.35 -25.29
CA GLY A 234 -7.51 6.93 -25.38
C GLY A 234 -8.20 6.59 -26.71
N ASP A 235 -9.04 7.51 -27.23
CA ASP A 235 -9.74 7.30 -28.50
C ASP A 235 -8.79 7.08 -29.69
N MET A 236 -7.57 7.60 -29.62
CA MET A 236 -6.57 7.47 -30.68
C MET A 236 -5.50 6.42 -30.37
N HIS A 237 -5.17 6.22 -29.10
CA HIS A 237 -3.98 5.45 -28.70
C HIS A 237 -4.30 4.23 -27.82
N GLY A 238 -5.60 4.01 -27.54
CA GLY A 238 -5.99 3.05 -26.54
C GLY A 238 -5.72 3.55 -25.11
N ILE A 239 -5.95 2.70 -24.13
CA ILE A 239 -5.68 3.01 -22.71
C ILE A 239 -4.44 2.22 -22.30
N GLY A 240 -3.39 2.94 -21.92
CA GLY A 240 -2.15 2.32 -21.47
C GLY A 240 -2.24 1.76 -20.05
N ARG A 241 -1.15 1.12 -19.62
CA ARG A 241 -1.05 0.46 -18.32
C ARG A 241 -1.17 1.37 -17.10
N ALA A 242 -0.95 2.68 -17.26
CA ALA A 242 -1.08 3.64 -16.18
C ALA A 242 -2.48 4.26 -16.14
N ARG A 243 -3.08 4.28 -14.97
CA ARG A 243 -4.38 4.91 -14.68
C ARG A 243 -4.25 5.81 -13.46
N LEU A 244 -5.08 6.84 -13.38
CA LEU A 244 -5.08 7.81 -12.28
C LEU A 244 -6.50 8.06 -11.81
N ALA A 245 -6.71 7.95 -10.49
CA ALA A 245 -7.93 8.33 -9.82
C ALA A 245 -7.62 9.40 -8.77
N VAL A 246 -8.33 10.54 -8.86
CA VAL A 246 -8.29 11.59 -7.85
C VAL A 246 -9.67 11.64 -7.19
N LEU A 247 -9.74 11.34 -5.89
CA LEU A 247 -10.99 11.26 -5.15
C LEU A 247 -11.40 12.65 -4.66
N PRO A 248 -12.59 13.14 -5.03
CA PRO A 248 -13.01 14.50 -4.69
C PRO A 248 -13.34 14.65 -3.20
N GLY A 249 -13.01 15.79 -2.60
CA GLY A 249 -13.28 16.11 -1.20
C GLY A 249 -12.67 15.10 -0.24
N THR A 250 -11.46 14.60 -0.56
CA THR A 250 -10.83 13.50 0.15
C THR A 250 -9.44 13.90 0.63
N ALA A 251 -9.26 13.84 1.96
CA ALA A 251 -7.99 14.06 2.64
C ALA A 251 -7.21 12.74 2.80
N HIS A 252 -5.98 12.82 3.29
CA HIS A 252 -5.14 11.64 3.53
C HIS A 252 -5.75 10.70 4.57
N PHE A 253 -6.02 11.25 5.75
CA PHE A 253 -6.40 10.45 6.92
C PHE A 253 -7.37 11.20 7.85
N MET A 254 -7.20 12.50 8.05
CA MET A 254 -7.97 13.29 9.02
C MET A 254 -8.65 14.50 8.38
N PRO A 255 -9.78 14.95 8.93
CA PRO A 255 -10.55 14.36 10.02
C PRO A 255 -11.24 13.03 9.61
N PRO A 256 -11.69 12.21 10.59
CA PRO A 256 -12.42 10.96 10.29
C PRO A 256 -13.62 11.20 9.36
N GLY A 257 -13.85 10.27 8.44
CA GLY A 257 -14.95 10.31 7.47
C GLY A 257 -14.63 11.00 6.15
N ILE A 258 -13.43 11.60 5.99
CA ILE A 258 -12.99 12.19 4.73
C ILE A 258 -11.62 11.68 4.25
N GLY A 259 -10.99 10.78 5.00
CA GLY A 259 -9.75 10.15 4.58
C GLY A 259 -9.93 9.23 3.37
N VAL A 260 -8.84 8.96 2.66
CA VAL A 260 -8.88 8.09 1.47
C VAL A 260 -9.44 6.70 1.83
N LEU A 261 -9.05 6.11 2.94
CA LEU A 261 -9.57 4.80 3.36
C LEU A 261 -11.04 4.86 3.83
N ASP A 262 -11.54 6.03 4.24
CA ASP A 262 -12.98 6.25 4.54
C ASP A 262 -13.84 6.21 3.26
N ARG A 263 -13.23 6.32 2.07
CA ARG A 263 -13.88 6.20 0.76
C ARG A 263 -13.91 4.75 0.26
N ALA A 264 -14.05 3.78 1.16
CA ALA A 264 -14.02 2.36 0.81
C ALA A 264 -14.95 2.00 -0.35
N GLU A 265 -16.16 2.58 -0.43
CA GLU A 265 -17.09 2.36 -1.55
C GLU A 265 -16.49 2.80 -2.90
N TRP A 266 -15.81 3.95 -2.95
CA TRP A 266 -15.17 4.43 -4.17
C TRP A 266 -13.95 3.58 -4.52
N LEU A 267 -13.12 3.25 -3.52
CA LEU A 267 -11.97 2.36 -3.71
C LEU A 267 -12.41 0.99 -4.24
N LEU A 268 -13.48 0.42 -3.68
CA LEU A 268 -14.06 -0.85 -4.14
C LEU A 268 -14.73 -0.75 -5.52
N ALA A 269 -15.15 0.45 -5.94
CA ALA A 269 -15.67 0.67 -7.28
C ALA A 269 -14.57 0.79 -8.36
N ILE A 270 -13.32 1.12 -7.98
CA ILE A 270 -12.24 1.35 -8.94
C ILE A 270 -11.11 0.31 -8.87
N ILE A 271 -10.73 -0.16 -7.68
CA ILE A 271 -9.60 -1.10 -7.52
C ILE A 271 -9.93 -2.48 -8.10
N PRO A 272 -11.00 -3.20 -7.67
CA PRO A 272 -11.28 -4.52 -8.20
C PRO A 272 -11.47 -4.55 -9.73
N PRO A 273 -12.25 -3.65 -10.36
CA PRO A 273 -12.36 -3.62 -11.82
C PRO A 273 -11.03 -3.38 -12.53
N PHE A 274 -10.13 -2.59 -11.93
CA PHE A 274 -8.78 -2.43 -12.47
C PHE A 274 -7.97 -3.73 -12.36
N LEU A 275 -8.02 -4.40 -11.21
CA LEU A 275 -7.31 -5.67 -10.99
C LEU A 275 -7.87 -6.83 -11.83
N ASP A 276 -9.16 -6.79 -12.17
CA ASP A 276 -9.78 -7.80 -13.05
C ASP A 276 -9.33 -7.65 -14.52
N ALA A 277 -9.02 -6.42 -14.96
CA ALA A 277 -8.55 -6.12 -16.30
C ALA A 277 -7.47 -5.02 -16.29
N PRO A 278 -6.28 -5.29 -15.74
CA PRO A 278 -5.24 -4.28 -15.58
C PRO A 278 -4.54 -3.91 -16.87
N GLU A 279 -4.65 -4.76 -17.88
CA GLU A 279 -3.90 -4.69 -19.14
C GLU A 279 -4.26 -3.48 -20.01
N ASP A 280 -3.42 -3.22 -21.00
CA ASP A 280 -3.63 -2.15 -21.96
C ASP A 280 -4.88 -2.45 -22.82
N VAL A 281 -5.68 -1.42 -23.05
CA VAL A 281 -6.75 -1.48 -24.07
C VAL A 281 -6.17 -0.99 -25.40
N PRO A 282 -6.14 -1.83 -26.44
CA PRO A 282 -5.53 -1.46 -27.71
C PRO A 282 -6.23 -0.26 -28.37
N SER A 283 -5.50 0.40 -29.28
CA SER A 283 -6.06 1.49 -30.06
C SER A 283 -7.26 1.02 -30.88
N PRO A 284 -8.39 1.73 -30.86
CA PRO A 284 -9.52 1.43 -31.74
C PRO A 284 -9.23 1.76 -33.22
N MET A 285 -8.12 2.46 -33.48
CA MET A 285 -7.73 2.87 -34.83
C MET A 285 -6.66 1.97 -35.48
N GLY A 286 -6.33 0.82 -34.85
CA GLY A 286 -5.46 -0.24 -35.38
C GLY A 286 -4.02 -0.11 -35.00
#